data_122c94829ba7872db595c0e41e8bfecb
#
_entry.id   122c94829ba7872db595c0e41e8bfecb
#
_cell.length_a   1.000
_cell.length_b   1.000
_cell.length_c   1.000
_cell.angle_alpha   90.00
_cell.angle_beta   90.00
_cell.angle_gamma   90.00
#
_symmetry.space_group_name_H-M   'P 1'
#
loop_
_entity.id
_entity.type
_entity.pdbx_description
1 polymer ?
#
loop_
_entity_poly.entity_id
_entity_poly.type
_entity_poly.pdbx_seq_one_letter_code
_entity_poly.pdbx_strand_id
1 'polypeptide(L)'
;EIAEASSNRISAMFHDYLVRDEFIGADMARKFLMMGWTRARRYANHRSGKKYDNKGNVKPQEPDHWTCEKAESARIFKKAYDEARHNPTYRVMYANWRAYESAVGGIGISQDDL
;
A
#
# COMPACT_ATOMS: atom_id res chain seq x y z
N GLU A 1 -8.25 11.00 -13.67
CA GLU A 1 -8.68 10.37 -12.41
C GLU A 1 -7.71 10.68 -11.29
N ILE A 2 -8.26 10.99 -10.12
CA ILE A 2 -7.46 11.31 -8.94
C ILE A 2 -6.62 10.10 -8.52
N ALA A 3 -7.22 8.91 -8.51
CA ALA A 3 -6.52 7.69 -8.10
C ALA A 3 -5.36 7.37 -9.05
N GLU A 4 -5.57 7.53 -10.34
CA GLU A 4 -4.53 7.29 -11.33
C GLU A 4 -3.39 8.28 -11.18
N ALA A 5 -3.70 9.56 -11.03
CA ALA A 5 -2.68 10.60 -10.84
C ALA A 5 -1.88 10.36 -9.54
N SER A 6 -2.57 10.04 -8.45
CA SER A 6 -1.93 9.78 -7.16
C SER A 6 -1.05 8.55 -7.22
N SER A 7 -1.54 7.44 -7.78
CA SER A 7 -0.76 6.21 -7.86
C SER A 7 0.47 6.40 -8.76
N ASN A 8 0.34 7.13 -9.86
CA ASN A 8 1.46 7.41 -10.75
C ASN A 8 2.52 8.26 -10.06
N ARG A 9 2.09 9.26 -9.29
CA ARG A 9 3.03 10.11 -8.55
C ARG A 9 3.79 9.31 -7.50
N ILE A 10 3.08 8.47 -6.73
CA ILE A 10 3.72 7.66 -5.69
C ILE A 10 4.65 6.63 -6.33
N SER A 11 4.24 6.02 -7.45
CA SER A 11 5.10 5.09 -8.19
C SER A 11 6.38 5.76 -8.69
N ALA A 12 6.28 7.00 -9.18
CA ALA A 12 7.45 7.76 -9.61
C ALA A 12 8.38 8.03 -8.44
N MET A 13 7.84 8.39 -7.27
CA MET A 13 8.63 8.57 -6.06
C MET A 13 9.32 7.27 -5.64
N PHE A 14 8.60 6.14 -5.73
CA PHE A 14 9.15 4.83 -5.41
C PHE A 14 10.38 4.54 -6.28
N HIS A 15 10.27 4.72 -7.59
CA HIS A 15 11.38 4.48 -8.51
C HIS A 15 12.55 5.44 -8.28
N ASP A 16 12.25 6.70 -7.97
CA ASP A 16 13.28 7.68 -7.67
C ASP A 16 14.09 7.28 -6.43
N TYR A 17 13.41 6.82 -5.39
CA TYR A 17 14.10 6.32 -4.19
C TYR A 17 14.95 5.09 -4.49
N LEU A 18 14.48 4.19 -5.35
CA LEU A 18 15.30 3.03 -5.75
C LEU A 18 16.57 3.47 -6.46
N VAL A 19 16.45 4.42 -7.39
CA VAL A 19 17.61 4.94 -8.13
C VAL A 19 18.63 5.58 -7.18
N ARG A 20 18.15 6.25 -6.14
CA ARG A 20 19.02 6.89 -5.15
C ARG A 20 19.49 5.95 -4.04
N ASP A 21 19.15 4.67 -4.14
CA ASP A 21 19.52 3.66 -3.15
C ASP A 21 18.99 4.01 -1.75
N GLU A 22 17.78 4.57 -1.70
CA GLU A 22 17.13 4.97 -0.45
C GLU A 22 15.97 4.02 -0.15
N PHE A 23 16.27 2.91 0.51
CA PHE A 23 15.27 1.87 0.79
C PHE A 23 14.11 2.39 1.62
N ILE A 24 14.38 3.17 2.67
CA ILE A 24 13.32 3.65 3.58
C ILE A 24 12.27 4.44 2.79
N GLY A 25 12.72 5.35 1.91
CA GLY A 25 11.80 6.11 1.07
C GLY A 25 11.01 5.21 0.13
N ALA A 26 11.68 4.26 -0.51
CA ALA A 26 11.03 3.33 -1.41
C ALA A 26 9.97 2.49 -0.67
N ASP A 27 10.30 1.99 0.51
CA ASP A 27 9.38 1.18 1.29
C ASP A 27 8.18 2.00 1.78
N MET A 28 8.38 3.25 2.14
CA MET A 28 7.28 4.15 2.49
C MET A 28 6.36 4.41 1.29
N ALA A 29 6.93 4.61 0.10
CA ALA A 29 6.12 4.79 -1.11
C ALA A 29 5.29 3.53 -1.41
N ARG A 30 5.90 2.35 -1.31
CA ARG A 30 5.17 1.08 -1.44
C ARG A 30 4.02 1.01 -0.44
N LYS A 31 4.27 1.39 0.80
CA LYS A 31 3.26 1.37 1.85
C LYS A 31 2.09 2.32 1.53
N PHE A 32 2.38 3.50 0.99
CA PHE A 32 1.32 4.43 0.58
C PHE A 32 0.47 3.86 -0.54
N LEU A 33 1.05 3.11 -1.48
CA LEU A 33 0.28 2.43 -2.51
C LEU A 33 -0.65 1.38 -1.90
N MET A 34 -0.16 0.61 -0.94
CA MET A 34 -0.97 -0.37 -0.22
C MET A 34 -2.11 0.31 0.53
N MET A 35 -1.84 1.43 1.19
CA MET A 35 -2.86 2.18 1.93
C MET A 35 -3.92 2.74 0.98
N GLY A 36 -3.52 3.21 -0.21
CA GLY A 36 -4.46 3.65 -1.22
C GLY A 36 -5.41 2.54 -1.63
N TRP A 37 -4.86 1.35 -1.85
CA TRP A 37 -5.67 0.17 -2.17
C TRP A 37 -6.63 -0.20 -1.05
N THR A 38 -6.13 -0.37 0.16
CA THR A 38 -6.97 -0.82 1.28
C THR A 38 -8.04 0.20 1.63
N ARG A 39 -7.72 1.50 1.56
CA ARG A 39 -8.69 2.55 1.82
C ARG A 39 -9.79 2.57 0.76
N ALA A 40 -9.41 2.50 -0.52
CA ALA A 40 -10.37 2.48 -1.61
C ALA A 40 -11.27 1.24 -1.52
N ARG A 41 -10.71 0.07 -1.16
CA ARG A 41 -11.48 -1.14 -0.95
C ARG A 41 -12.51 -0.97 0.19
N ARG A 42 -12.10 -0.31 1.26
CA ARG A 42 -13.00 -0.06 2.39
C ARG A 42 -14.20 0.79 1.96
N TYR A 43 -13.96 1.85 1.20
CA TYR A 43 -15.04 2.71 0.73
C TYR A 43 -15.89 2.04 -0.33
N ALA A 44 -15.33 1.13 -1.12
CA ALA A 44 -16.11 0.34 -2.08
C ALA A 44 -17.03 -0.64 -1.36
N ASN A 45 -16.51 -1.31 -0.34
CA ASN A 45 -17.27 -2.31 0.42
C ASN A 45 -18.31 -1.67 1.34
N HIS A 46 -18.00 -0.50 1.90
CA HIS A 46 -18.86 0.17 2.89
C HIS A 46 -18.86 1.66 2.58
N ARG A 47 -20.00 2.18 2.15
CA ARG A 47 -20.13 3.55 1.66
C ARG A 47 -19.61 4.60 2.64
N SER A 48 -19.81 4.37 3.94
CA SER A 48 -19.32 5.28 4.98
C SER A 48 -17.82 5.15 5.26
N GLY A 49 -17.16 4.17 4.67
CA GLY A 49 -15.77 3.84 4.97
C GLY A 49 -15.58 3.12 6.29
N LYS A 50 -16.66 2.73 6.93
CA LYS A 50 -16.62 2.04 8.23
C LYS A 50 -17.13 0.61 8.07
N LYS A 51 -16.29 -0.35 8.45
CA LYS A 51 -16.62 -1.77 8.36
C LYS A 51 -17.58 -2.22 9.45
N TYR A 52 -17.55 -1.56 10.62
CA TYR A 52 -18.32 -1.97 11.80
C TYR A 52 -19.41 -0.96 12.11
N ASP A 53 -20.55 -1.44 12.61
CA ASP A 53 -21.62 -0.59 13.12
C ASP A 53 -21.30 -0.14 14.56
N ASN A 54 -22.22 0.62 15.16
CA ASN A 54 -22.02 1.15 16.53
C ASN A 54 -21.96 0.05 17.59
N LYS A 55 -22.42 -1.17 17.25
CA LYS A 55 -22.42 -2.32 18.17
C LYS A 55 -21.23 -3.24 17.93
N GLY A 56 -20.33 -2.89 17.00
CA GLY A 56 -19.16 -3.70 16.69
C GLY A 56 -19.41 -4.83 15.70
N ASN A 57 -20.61 -4.91 15.11
CA ASN A 57 -20.93 -5.91 14.11
C ASN A 57 -20.45 -5.47 12.72
N VAL A 58 -20.01 -6.44 11.90
CA VAL A 58 -19.59 -6.15 10.53
C VAL A 58 -20.80 -5.75 9.69
N LYS A 59 -20.71 -4.58 9.05
CA LYS A 59 -21.76 -4.10 8.15
C LYS A 59 -21.81 -4.92 6.87
N PRO A 60 -22.99 -5.07 6.24
CA PRO A 60 -23.06 -5.68 4.92
C PRO A 60 -22.25 -4.89 3.90
N GLN A 61 -21.69 -5.59 2.92
CA GLN A 61 -20.99 -4.93 1.81
C GLN A 61 -22.02 -4.28 0.88
N GLU A 62 -21.59 -3.17 0.25
CA GLU A 62 -22.43 -2.51 -0.76
C GLU A 62 -22.67 -3.45 -1.94
N PRO A 63 -23.86 -3.43 -2.54
CA PRO A 63 -24.14 -4.29 -3.69
C PRO A 63 -23.18 -4.10 -4.87
N ASP A 64 -22.67 -2.88 -5.05
CA ASP A 64 -21.81 -2.52 -6.15
C ASP A 64 -20.32 -2.47 -5.75
N HIS A 65 -19.92 -3.22 -4.70
CA HIS A 65 -18.57 -3.13 -4.16
C HIS A 65 -17.47 -3.56 -5.15
N TRP A 66 -17.83 -4.25 -6.23
CA TRP A 66 -16.87 -4.62 -7.28
C TRP A 66 -16.90 -3.69 -8.50
N THR A 67 -17.95 -2.91 -8.68
CA THR A 67 -18.17 -2.14 -9.91
C THR A 67 -18.21 -0.63 -9.68
N CYS A 68 -18.25 -0.17 -8.43
CA CYS A 68 -18.33 1.26 -8.15
C CYS A 68 -17.01 1.97 -8.44
N GLU A 69 -17.06 3.30 -8.42
CA GLU A 69 -15.88 4.14 -8.67
C GLU A 69 -14.75 3.85 -7.67
N LYS A 70 -15.08 3.60 -6.41
CA LYS A 70 -14.06 3.27 -5.40
C LYS A 70 -13.42 1.91 -5.66
N ALA A 71 -14.17 0.96 -6.21
CA ALA A 71 -13.61 -0.33 -6.61
C ALA A 71 -12.60 -0.16 -7.75
N GLU A 72 -12.88 0.74 -8.70
CA GLU A 72 -11.94 1.05 -9.77
C GLU A 72 -10.67 1.71 -9.21
N SER A 73 -10.83 2.67 -8.30
CA SER A 73 -9.69 3.29 -7.61
C SER A 73 -8.84 2.22 -6.90
N ALA A 74 -9.49 1.25 -6.26
CA ALA A 74 -8.78 0.17 -5.57
C ALA A 74 -7.96 -0.67 -6.55
N ARG A 75 -8.51 -0.98 -7.74
CA ARG A 75 -7.78 -1.73 -8.76
C ARG A 75 -6.55 -0.98 -9.25
N ILE A 76 -6.67 0.33 -9.42
CA ILE A 76 -5.55 1.18 -9.86
C ILE A 76 -4.42 1.13 -8.82
N PHE A 77 -4.72 1.34 -7.56
CA PHE A 77 -3.72 1.28 -6.48
C PHE A 77 -3.16 -0.13 -6.30
N LYS A 78 -3.99 -1.16 -6.42
CA LYS A 78 -3.55 -2.55 -6.29
C LYS A 78 -2.51 -2.90 -7.35
N LYS A 79 -2.75 -2.49 -8.59
CA LYS A 79 -1.81 -2.72 -9.68
C LYS A 79 -0.47 -2.06 -9.38
N ALA A 80 -0.49 -0.80 -8.99
CA ALA A 80 0.73 -0.05 -8.68
C ALA A 80 1.46 -0.67 -7.47
N TYR A 81 0.72 -1.07 -6.45
CA TYR A 81 1.30 -1.71 -5.28
C TYR A 81 1.96 -3.05 -5.64
N ASP A 82 1.28 -3.87 -6.45
CA ASP A 82 1.84 -5.16 -6.87
C ASP A 82 3.12 -4.98 -7.68
N GLU A 83 3.15 -3.99 -8.57
CA GLU A 83 4.35 -3.69 -9.35
C GLU A 83 5.50 -3.25 -8.43
N ALA A 84 5.21 -2.43 -7.41
CA ALA A 84 6.23 -1.98 -6.48
C ALA A 84 6.79 -3.13 -5.64
N ARG A 85 5.92 -3.92 -5.02
CA ARG A 85 6.39 -5.00 -4.13
C ARG A 85 7.09 -6.12 -4.86
N HIS A 86 6.84 -6.29 -6.15
CA HIS A 86 7.51 -7.31 -6.97
C HIS A 86 8.70 -6.77 -7.75
N ASN A 87 9.03 -5.48 -7.60
CA ASN A 87 10.18 -4.89 -8.29
C ASN A 87 11.46 -5.58 -7.84
N PRO A 88 12.28 -6.09 -8.78
CA PRO A 88 13.49 -6.83 -8.40
C PRO A 88 14.48 -6.03 -7.57
N THR A 89 14.69 -4.76 -7.90
CA THR A 89 15.59 -3.89 -7.14
C THR A 89 15.09 -3.70 -5.72
N TYR A 90 13.79 -3.41 -5.57
CA TYR A 90 13.17 -3.27 -4.25
C TYR A 90 13.34 -4.54 -3.42
N ARG A 91 13.13 -5.70 -4.02
CA ARG A 91 13.22 -6.98 -3.31
C ARG A 91 14.64 -7.27 -2.80
N VAL A 92 15.65 -6.91 -3.58
CA VAL A 92 17.04 -7.05 -3.14
C VAL A 92 17.31 -6.11 -1.96
N MET A 93 16.89 -4.87 -2.06
CA MET A 93 17.07 -3.88 -0.98
C MET A 93 16.32 -4.31 0.29
N TYR A 94 15.12 -4.85 0.14
CA TYR A 94 14.34 -5.37 1.25
C TYR A 94 15.08 -6.51 1.96
N ALA A 95 15.61 -7.46 1.20
CA ALA A 95 16.34 -8.59 1.76
C ALA A 95 17.60 -8.10 2.50
N ASN A 96 18.32 -7.13 1.94
CA ASN A 96 19.48 -6.55 2.58
C ASN A 96 19.12 -5.82 3.87
N TRP A 97 18.02 -5.10 3.88
CA TRP A 97 17.52 -4.42 5.08
C TRP A 97 17.17 -5.40 6.17
N ARG A 98 16.48 -6.49 5.83
CA ARG A 98 16.10 -7.52 6.80
C ARG A 98 17.33 -8.20 7.39
N ALA A 99 18.34 -8.45 6.57
CA ALA A 99 19.60 -9.01 7.03
C ALA A 99 20.32 -8.07 8.00
N TYR A 100 20.30 -6.78 7.70
CA TYR A 100 20.88 -5.76 8.57
C TYR A 100 20.15 -5.70 9.92
N GLU A 101 18.84 -5.67 9.90
CA GLU A 101 18.03 -5.69 11.14
C GLU A 101 18.39 -6.88 12.01
N SER A 102 18.51 -8.05 11.41
CA SER A 102 18.84 -9.28 12.10
C SER A 102 20.24 -9.20 12.71
N ALA A 103 21.19 -8.65 11.97
CA ALA A 103 22.58 -8.53 12.40
C ALA A 103 22.74 -7.59 13.60
N VAL A 104 21.90 -6.53 13.69
CA VAL A 104 21.98 -5.59 14.82
C VAL A 104 21.13 -6.01 16.01
N GLY A 105 20.69 -7.27 16.02
CA GLY A 105 20.05 -7.86 17.21
C GLY A 105 18.65 -7.37 17.52
N GLY A 106 17.89 -7.00 16.49
CA GLY A 106 16.50 -6.60 16.66
C GLY A 106 16.32 -5.21 17.25
N ILE A 107 17.35 -4.36 17.17
CA ILE A 107 17.23 -2.95 17.58
C ILE A 107 16.38 -2.18 16.56
N GLY A 108 16.24 -2.70 15.35
CA GLY A 108 15.49 -2.06 14.30
C GLY A 108 14.00 -2.06 14.58
N ILE A 109 13.31 -1.08 13.99
CA ILE A 109 11.86 -1.02 14.02
C ILE A 109 11.33 -2.06 13.03
N SER A 110 10.37 -2.90 13.47
CA SER A 110 9.80 -3.89 12.57
C SER A 110 8.99 -3.19 11.46
N GLN A 111 8.83 -3.87 10.33
CA GLN A 111 8.02 -3.33 9.24
C GLN A 111 6.59 -3.04 9.65
N ASP A 112 6.06 -3.82 10.58
CA ASP A 112 4.69 -3.66 11.06
C ASP A 112 4.53 -2.39 11.91
N ASP A 113 5.62 -1.86 12.43
CA ASP A 113 5.62 -0.64 13.23
C ASP A 113 5.75 0.62 12.37
N LEU A 114 6.03 0.46 11.10
CA LEU A 114 6.15 1.60 10.17
C LEU A 114 4.80 1.94 9.48
#